data_1196c315412e00983644ffd5279b25b8
#
_entry.id   1196c315412e00983644ffd5279b25b8
#
_cell.length_a   1.000
_cell.length_b   1.000
_cell.length_c   1.000
_cell.angle_alpha   90.00
_cell.angle_beta   90.00
_cell.angle_gamma   90.00
#
_symmetry.space_group_name_H-M   'P 1'
#
loop_
_entity.id
_entity.type
_entity.pdbx_description
1 polymer ?
#
loop_
_entity_poly.entity_id
_entity_poly.type
_entity_poly.pdbx_seq_one_letter_code
_entity_poly.pdbx_strand_id
1 'polypeptide(L)'
;MAPKNKFTKEEMVEAALRVVREKGMEGLSAKSMASALGTSTQPVFTAFGSMAGIKQAVYDAAVRVYDSYTEKGLREQIPFFGVGIQYIRFAREEPALYRLLFLTQKQDPSYGAMDVML
;
A
#
# COMPACT_ATOMS: atom_id res chain seq x y z
N MET A 1 -21.31 -1.79 24.38
CA MET A 1 -20.96 -1.98 23.99
C MET A 1 -20.24 -1.60 23.36
N ALA A 2 -19.82 -1.66 23.47
CA ALA A 2 -19.05 -1.38 23.01
C ALA A 2 -18.75 -1.38 21.88
N PRO A 3 -18.43 -1.03 21.51
CA PRO A 3 -18.31 -0.89 20.35
C PRO A 3 -17.53 -1.58 19.70
N LYS A 4 -17.73 -2.16 19.47
CA LYS A 4 -17.35 -2.74 18.78
C LYS A 4 -16.86 -2.34 17.64
N ASN A 5 -16.91 -1.69 17.08
CA ASN A 5 -16.48 -1.12 15.99
C ASN A 5 -15.11 -0.82 15.96
N LYS A 6 -14.24 -1.59 16.50
CA LYS A 6 -12.88 -1.35 16.45
C LYS A 6 -12.35 -2.05 15.29
N PHE A 7 -11.56 -1.34 14.47
CA PHE A 7 -10.88 -1.92 13.32
C PHE A 7 -9.43 -2.20 13.67
N THR A 8 -8.89 -3.30 13.20
CA THR A 8 -7.47 -3.58 13.37
C THR A 8 -6.68 -2.68 12.43
N LYS A 9 -5.40 -2.52 12.74
CA LYS A 9 -4.52 -1.77 11.86
C LYS A 9 -4.49 -2.40 10.48
N GLU A 10 -4.51 -3.73 10.42
CA GLU A 10 -4.51 -4.44 9.15
C GLU A 10 -5.75 -4.11 8.33
N GLU A 11 -6.90 -4.05 8.99
CA GLU A 11 -8.14 -3.69 8.30
C GLU A 11 -8.08 -2.26 7.77
N MET A 12 -7.47 -1.37 8.54
CA MET A 12 -7.30 0.01 8.10
C MET A 12 -6.37 0.11 6.91
N VAL A 13 -5.28 -0.66 6.91
CA VAL A 13 -4.35 -0.67 5.79
C VAL A 13 -5.03 -1.21 4.54
N GLU A 14 -5.86 -2.24 4.69
CA GLU A 14 -6.62 -2.76 3.54
C GLU A 14 -7.56 -1.71 2.96
N ALA A 15 -8.21 -0.95 3.83
CA ALA A 15 -9.07 0.13 3.37
C ALA A 15 -8.25 1.18 2.63
N ALA A 16 -7.08 1.50 3.15
CA ALA A 16 -6.19 2.47 2.50
C ALA A 16 -5.74 1.97 1.13
N LEU A 17 -5.42 0.69 1.03
CA LEU A 17 -5.03 0.13 -0.26
C LEU A 17 -6.18 0.21 -1.27
N ARG A 18 -7.41 -0.03 -0.81
CA ARG A 18 -8.56 0.10 -1.70
C ARG A 18 -8.68 1.52 -2.23
N VAL A 19 -8.50 2.51 -1.36
CA VAL A 19 -8.54 3.90 -1.78
C VAL A 19 -7.46 4.19 -2.81
N VAL A 20 -6.25 3.72 -2.55
CA VAL A 20 -5.13 3.97 -3.46
C VAL A 20 -5.35 3.29 -4.81
N ARG A 21 -5.87 2.07 -4.79
CA ARG A 21 -6.16 1.37 -6.05
C ARG A 21 -7.19 2.10 -6.89
N GLU A 22 -8.16 2.72 -6.24
CA GLU A 22 -9.23 3.42 -6.94
C GLU A 22 -8.89 4.85 -7.32
N LYS A 23 -8.18 5.55 -6.44
CA LYS A 23 -7.99 6.99 -6.59
C LYS A 23 -6.54 7.43 -6.61
N GLY A 24 -5.61 6.52 -6.45
CA GLY A 24 -4.20 6.86 -6.36
C GLY A 24 -3.86 7.44 -4.99
N MET A 25 -2.58 7.72 -4.80
CA MET A 25 -2.12 8.27 -3.52
C MET A 25 -2.69 9.65 -3.25
N GLU A 26 -2.99 10.40 -4.29
CA GLU A 26 -3.56 11.72 -4.11
C GLU A 26 -4.97 11.68 -3.53
N GLY A 27 -5.65 10.53 -3.62
CA GLY A 27 -6.96 10.36 -3.00
C GLY A 27 -6.91 9.82 -1.59
N LEU A 28 -5.72 9.52 -1.09
CA LEU A 28 -5.57 8.93 0.24
C LEU A 28 -5.56 10.02 1.30
N SER A 29 -6.44 9.87 2.28
CA SER A 29 -6.50 10.78 3.41
C SER A 29 -7.12 10.02 4.58
N ALA A 30 -7.00 10.57 5.78
CA ALA A 30 -7.69 9.98 6.92
C ALA A 30 -9.18 9.95 6.67
N LYS A 31 -9.70 10.97 5.99
CA LYS A 31 -11.12 11.04 5.69
C LYS A 31 -11.56 9.97 4.70
N SER A 32 -10.78 9.76 3.63
CA SER A 32 -11.16 8.73 2.66
C SER A 32 -11.05 7.33 3.26
N MET A 33 -10.07 7.11 4.14
CA MET A 33 -9.97 5.84 4.85
C MET A 33 -11.16 5.64 5.77
N ALA A 34 -11.48 6.66 6.54
CA ALA A 34 -12.60 6.59 7.48
C ALA A 34 -13.89 6.31 6.74
N SER A 35 -14.08 6.96 5.59
CA SER A 35 -15.25 6.74 4.77
C SER A 35 -15.32 5.30 4.28
N ALA A 36 -14.19 4.77 3.84
CA ALA A 36 -14.13 3.38 3.37
C ALA A 36 -14.42 2.38 4.50
N LEU A 37 -14.08 2.74 5.72
CA LEU A 37 -14.32 1.87 6.89
C LEU A 37 -15.69 2.08 7.50
N GLY A 38 -16.33 3.19 7.18
CA GLY A 38 -17.61 3.52 7.79
C GLY A 38 -17.48 4.06 9.21
N THR A 39 -16.41 4.80 9.47
CA THR A 39 -16.14 5.32 10.80
C THR A 39 -15.68 6.78 10.71
N SER A 40 -15.36 7.38 11.86
CA SER A 40 -14.80 8.72 11.91
C SER A 40 -13.27 8.63 11.70
N THR A 41 -12.64 9.80 11.61
CA THR A 41 -11.18 9.83 11.37
C THR A 41 -10.37 9.54 12.62
N GLN A 42 -10.96 9.62 13.80
CA GLN A 42 -10.21 9.48 15.02
C GLN A 42 -9.48 8.14 15.16
N PRO A 43 -10.14 6.99 14.90
CA PRO A 43 -9.42 5.72 15.01
C PRO A 43 -8.25 5.63 14.05
N VAL A 44 -8.37 6.26 12.88
CA VAL A 44 -7.29 6.26 11.89
C VAL A 44 -6.08 7.00 12.43
N PHE A 45 -6.30 8.20 12.97
CA PHE A 45 -5.20 8.96 13.54
C PHE A 45 -4.64 8.31 14.80
N THR A 46 -5.49 7.67 15.59
CA THR A 46 -5.02 6.96 16.76
C THR A 46 -4.08 5.83 16.36
N ALA A 47 -4.39 5.13 15.28
CA ALA A 47 -3.59 3.99 14.85
C ALA A 47 -2.28 4.41 14.20
N PHE A 48 -2.30 5.47 13.39
CA PHE A 48 -1.15 5.81 12.54
C PHE A 48 -0.44 7.11 12.92
N GLY A 49 -1.06 7.91 13.76
CA GLY A 49 -0.44 9.13 14.27
C GLY A 49 -0.50 10.33 13.35
N SER A 50 -0.27 10.13 12.06
CA SER A 50 -0.18 11.23 11.11
C SER A 50 -0.39 10.72 9.70
N MET A 51 -0.51 11.65 8.75
CA MET A 51 -0.57 11.28 7.34
C MET A 51 0.72 10.58 6.92
N ALA A 52 1.86 11.00 7.45
CA ALA A 52 3.11 10.33 7.13
C ALA A 52 3.06 8.86 7.58
N GLY A 53 2.48 8.59 8.74
CA GLY A 53 2.33 7.23 9.22
C GLY A 53 1.41 6.41 8.34
N ILE A 54 0.33 7.03 7.87
CA ILE A 54 -0.60 6.36 6.96
C ILE A 54 0.11 6.02 5.65
N LYS A 55 0.83 6.98 5.08
CA LYS A 55 1.54 6.77 3.82
C LYS A 55 2.58 5.68 3.94
N GLN A 56 3.30 5.67 5.06
CA GLN A 56 4.32 4.64 5.26
C GLN A 56 3.69 3.26 5.36
N ALA A 57 2.57 3.15 6.06
CA ALA A 57 1.88 1.87 6.19
C ALA A 57 1.38 1.36 4.84
N VAL A 58 0.85 2.26 4.02
CA VAL A 58 0.40 1.89 2.68
C VAL A 58 1.58 1.46 1.81
N TYR A 59 2.67 2.19 1.91
CA TYR A 59 3.86 1.87 1.15
C TYR A 59 4.37 0.46 1.52
N ASP A 60 4.45 0.18 2.81
CA ASP A 60 4.90 -1.13 3.27
C ASP A 60 3.97 -2.24 2.79
N ALA A 61 2.67 -1.98 2.80
CA ALA A 61 1.70 -2.96 2.31
C ALA A 61 1.84 -3.18 0.81
N ALA A 62 2.11 -2.12 0.06
CA ALA A 62 2.32 -2.25 -1.38
C ALA A 62 3.57 -3.08 -1.69
N VAL A 63 4.61 -2.90 -0.87
CA VAL A 63 5.82 -3.71 -1.02
C VAL A 63 5.48 -5.19 -0.84
N ARG A 64 4.65 -5.50 0.15
CA ARG A 64 4.26 -6.89 0.39
C ARG A 64 3.48 -7.47 -0.79
N VAL A 65 2.63 -6.67 -1.41
CA VAL A 65 1.90 -7.12 -2.60
C VAL A 65 2.90 -7.42 -3.72
N TYR A 66 3.84 -6.51 -3.95
CA TYR A 66 4.85 -6.72 -4.96
C TYR A 66 5.69 -7.97 -4.67
N ASP A 67 6.06 -8.15 -3.40
CA ASP A 67 6.84 -9.32 -3.01
C ASP A 67 6.12 -10.61 -3.32
N SER A 68 4.81 -10.64 -3.19
CA SER A 68 4.07 -11.86 -3.50
C SER A 68 4.13 -12.18 -4.99
N TYR A 69 4.17 -11.16 -5.85
CA TYR A 69 4.38 -11.37 -7.27
C TYR A 69 5.77 -11.91 -7.54
N THR A 70 6.77 -11.30 -6.90
CA THR A 70 8.16 -11.75 -7.08
C THR A 70 8.33 -13.20 -6.65
N GLU A 71 7.72 -13.58 -5.54
CA GLU A 71 7.81 -14.95 -5.07
C GLU A 71 7.25 -15.94 -6.09
N LYS A 72 6.15 -15.56 -6.72
CA LYS A 72 5.60 -16.41 -7.76
C LYS A 72 6.59 -16.59 -8.90
N GLY A 73 7.23 -15.49 -9.30
CA GLY A 73 8.22 -15.56 -10.37
C GLY A 73 9.40 -16.45 -10.04
N LEU A 74 9.81 -16.40 -8.76
CA LEU A 74 10.95 -17.21 -8.33
C LEU A 74 10.65 -18.70 -8.36
N ARG A 75 9.38 -19.09 -8.37
CA ARG A 75 9.02 -20.50 -8.43
C ARG A 75 8.95 -21.04 -9.85
N GLU A 76 9.12 -20.18 -10.85
CA GLU A 76 9.10 -20.62 -12.23
C GLU A 76 10.36 -21.38 -12.58
N GLN A 77 10.26 -22.16 -13.65
CA GLN A 77 11.35 -22.98 -14.09
C GLN A 77 12.60 -22.17 -14.44
N ILE A 78 12.40 -20.97 -14.97
CA ILE A 78 13.49 -20.04 -15.22
C ILE A 78 13.19 -18.80 -14.36
N PRO A 79 13.74 -18.76 -13.14
CA PRO A 79 13.34 -17.71 -12.19
C PRO A 79 13.57 -16.29 -12.68
N PHE A 80 14.64 -16.05 -13.43
CA PHE A 80 14.90 -14.71 -13.95
C PHE A 80 13.77 -14.25 -14.85
N PHE A 81 13.32 -15.10 -15.76
CA PHE A 81 12.18 -14.81 -16.62
C PHE A 81 10.91 -14.69 -15.79
N GLY A 82 10.73 -15.59 -14.81
CA GLY A 82 9.55 -15.58 -13.99
C GLY A 82 9.38 -14.27 -13.23
N VAL A 83 10.49 -13.77 -12.65
CA VAL A 83 10.43 -12.50 -11.94
C VAL A 83 10.12 -11.36 -12.90
N GLY A 84 10.73 -11.36 -14.08
CA GLY A 84 10.46 -10.30 -15.07
C GLY A 84 9.01 -10.29 -15.51
N ILE A 85 8.44 -11.46 -15.77
CA ILE A 85 7.04 -11.54 -16.16
C ILE A 85 6.14 -11.06 -15.04
N GLN A 86 6.44 -11.43 -13.79
CA GLN A 86 5.63 -11.01 -12.66
C GLN A 86 5.76 -9.51 -12.39
N TYR A 87 6.91 -8.93 -12.67
CA TYR A 87 7.09 -7.48 -12.57
C TYR A 87 6.13 -6.77 -13.55
N ILE A 88 6.10 -7.23 -14.80
CA ILE A 88 5.21 -6.65 -15.80
C ILE A 88 3.75 -6.86 -15.39
N ARG A 89 3.45 -8.04 -14.88
CA ARG A 89 2.11 -8.36 -14.45
C ARG A 89 1.67 -7.47 -13.29
N PHE A 90 2.57 -7.24 -12.34
CA PHE A 90 2.30 -6.33 -11.23
C PHE A 90 1.97 -4.94 -11.75
N ALA A 91 2.78 -4.43 -12.68
CA ALA A 91 2.55 -3.09 -13.22
C ALA A 91 1.19 -3.00 -13.90
N ARG A 92 0.79 -4.06 -14.58
CA ARG A 92 -0.47 -4.06 -15.32
C ARG A 92 -1.68 -4.25 -14.41
N GLU A 93 -1.57 -5.13 -13.44
CA GLU A 93 -2.69 -5.45 -12.56
C GLU A 93 -2.83 -4.47 -11.41
N GLU A 94 -1.72 -3.85 -11.03
CA GLU A 94 -1.71 -2.94 -9.89
C GLU A 94 -1.03 -1.63 -10.28
N PRO A 95 -1.62 -0.89 -11.22
CA PRO A 95 -0.95 0.32 -11.72
C PRO A 95 -0.73 1.39 -10.65
N ALA A 96 -1.65 1.52 -9.69
CA ALA A 96 -1.48 2.51 -8.64
C ALA A 96 -0.33 2.13 -7.71
N LEU A 97 -0.22 0.87 -7.39
CA LEU A 97 0.86 0.40 -6.51
C LEU A 97 2.20 0.44 -7.23
N TYR A 98 2.19 0.10 -8.52
CA TYR A 98 3.40 0.21 -9.33
C TYR A 98 3.90 1.64 -9.35
N ARG A 99 2.98 2.58 -9.57
CA ARG A 99 3.33 3.99 -9.61
C ARG A 99 3.90 4.45 -8.27
N LEU A 100 3.28 4.01 -7.19
CA LEU A 100 3.74 4.35 -5.85
C LEU A 100 5.16 3.85 -5.60
N LEU A 101 5.44 2.59 -5.93
CA LEU A 101 6.72 1.97 -5.57
C LEU A 101 7.85 2.37 -6.51
N PHE A 102 7.56 2.56 -7.79
CA PHE A 102 8.62 2.72 -8.77
C PHE A 102 8.69 4.10 -9.42
N LEU A 103 7.60 4.88 -9.34
CA LEU A 103 7.56 6.18 -9.99
C LEU A 103 7.46 7.36 -9.02
N THR A 104 7.27 7.07 -7.72
CA THR A 104 7.19 8.13 -6.72
C THR A 104 8.56 8.78 -6.55
N GLN A 105 8.55 10.09 -6.32
CA GLN A 105 9.79 10.84 -6.14
C GLN A 105 10.50 10.38 -4.88
N LYS A 106 11.77 10.13 -5.01
CA LYS A 106 12.57 9.65 -3.89
C LYS A 106 12.74 10.70 -2.80
N GLN A 107 12.53 11.94 -3.12
CA GLN A 107 12.69 13.02 -2.17
C GLN A 107 11.58 13.07 -1.13
N ASP A 108 10.48 12.37 -1.34
CA ASP A 108 9.39 12.40 -0.38
C ASP A 108 9.81 11.62 0.86
N PRO A 109 10.00 12.29 2.01
CA PRO A 109 10.49 11.61 3.19
C PRO A 109 9.51 10.60 3.76
N SER A 110 8.25 10.60 3.29
CA SER A 110 7.28 9.62 3.76
C SER A 110 7.58 8.22 3.27
N TYR A 111 8.44 8.08 2.26
CA TYR A 111 8.71 6.79 1.65
C TYR A 111 10.16 6.37 1.78
N GLY A 112 10.83 6.86 2.80
CA GLY A 112 12.27 6.74 2.88
C GLY A 112 12.88 5.36 2.71
N ALA A 113 12.18 4.34 3.15
CA ALA A 113 12.79 3.01 3.19
C ALA A 113 13.09 2.42 1.82
N MET A 114 12.34 2.83 0.81
CA MET A 114 12.46 2.19 -0.49
C MET A 114 13.63 2.69 -1.32
N ASP A 115 14.19 3.81 -0.93
CA ASP A 115 15.30 4.38 -1.65
C ASP A 115 16.45 3.40 -1.78
N VAL A 116 16.62 2.56 -0.80
CA VAL A 116 17.73 1.63 -0.77
C VAL A 116 17.64 0.59 -1.85
N MET A 117 16.45 0.31 -2.31
CA MET A 117 16.22 -0.76 -3.26
C MET A 117 16.35 -0.31 -4.71
N LEU A 118 16.45 0.95 -4.90
CA LEU A 118 16.53 1.51 -6.25
C LEU A 118 17.89 2.08 -6.54
#